data_e5be61f16371f82bfc35df8cac4f7d8e
#
_entry.id   e5be61f16371f82bfc35df8cac4f7d8e
#
_cell.length_a   1.000
_cell.length_b   1.000
_cell.length_c   1.000
_cell.angle_alpha   90.00
_cell.angle_beta   90.00
_cell.angle_gamma   90.00
#
_symmetry.space_group_name_H-M   'P 1'
#
loop_
_entity.id
_entity.type
_entity.pdbx_description
1 polymer ?
#
loop_
_entity_poly.entity_id
_entity_poly.type
_entity_poly.pdbx_seq_one_letter_code
_entity_poly.pdbx_strand_id
1 'polypeptide(L)'
;MIEFRQVSKVFDSGGNKVEALRDIHLTVEKGDIFGVIGFSGAGKSTLIRTVNLLEYPTSGEVIVEGNLAKLSENEIRQAKKDIGMIFQHFNLLNSKTVFDNVAMPLLLSKLKKREIKERVHEILRFVGLEEKAKNYPDQLSGGQKQRVGIARALATNPSILLCDEATSALDPQTTKSILHLLKRVNEEYKITILMITHEMEVIKQICNRVAVMEDGHVIETGNVFDIFAHPKTDTTRNFVKSVVRDEVPESVYRLLKENNDESRIFKIEFFGTDSGQPIVSKTAKMYNVEINVLFGNITELQGIPFGNLIVELIGDDYEIKRAIAFIISQHIEVKEVLEDGSQHRIDRERFVGNALHG
;
A
#
# COMPACT_ATOMS: atom_id res chain seq x y z
N MET A 1 12.81 3.73 -13.33
CA MET A 1 13.46 3.38 -12.05
C MET A 1 13.76 4.67 -11.28
N ILE A 2 13.49 4.71 -9.97
CA ILE A 2 13.86 5.82 -9.09
C ILE A 2 14.75 5.23 -7.98
N GLU A 3 15.90 5.85 -7.73
CA GLU A 3 16.81 5.40 -6.68
C GLU A 3 17.22 6.57 -5.79
N PHE A 4 17.11 6.38 -4.48
CA PHE A 4 17.58 7.29 -3.46
C PHE A 4 18.85 6.71 -2.83
N ARG A 5 19.96 7.44 -2.89
CA ARG A 5 21.26 7.05 -2.34
C ARG A 5 21.67 8.04 -1.26
N GLN A 6 21.58 7.63 -0.01
CA GLN A 6 21.98 8.41 1.17
C GLN A 6 21.34 9.82 1.18
N VAL A 7 20.06 9.90 0.79
CA VAL A 7 19.37 11.17 0.62
C VAL A 7 18.97 11.76 1.97
N SER A 8 19.47 12.95 2.26
CA SER A 8 19.04 13.75 3.42
C SER A 8 18.54 15.12 2.98
N LYS A 9 17.54 15.65 3.69
CA LYS A 9 17.02 16.99 3.48
C LYS A 9 16.81 17.71 4.80
N VAL A 10 17.50 18.85 4.94
CA VAL A 10 17.36 19.77 6.06
C VAL A 10 16.73 21.05 5.57
N PHE A 11 15.68 21.50 6.24
CA PHE A 11 15.12 22.83 6.08
C PHE A 11 15.64 23.72 7.21
N ASP A 12 16.11 24.93 6.86
CA ASP A 12 16.52 25.95 7.83
C ASP A 12 15.53 27.11 7.76
N SER A 13 14.81 27.32 8.84
CA SER A 13 13.85 28.41 8.96
C SER A 13 14.23 29.29 10.16
N GLY A 14 15.04 30.32 9.92
CA GLY A 14 15.40 31.30 10.95
C GLY A 14 16.17 30.75 12.15
N GLY A 15 17.05 29.74 11.92
CA GLY A 15 17.85 29.08 12.96
C GLY A 15 17.28 27.78 13.50
N ASN A 16 16.01 27.44 13.20
CA ASN A 16 15.43 26.14 13.48
C ASN A 16 15.69 25.20 12.31
N LYS A 17 16.53 24.20 12.52
CA LYS A 17 16.83 23.16 11.54
C LYS A 17 15.89 21.98 11.73
N VAL A 18 15.12 21.67 10.68
CA VAL A 18 14.25 20.50 10.61
C VAL A 18 14.81 19.54 9.57
N GLU A 19 15.24 18.38 10.02
CA GLU A 19 15.74 17.32 9.16
C GLU A 19 14.55 16.45 8.72
N ALA A 20 14.04 16.73 7.53
CA ALA A 20 12.84 16.08 6.99
C ALA A 20 13.12 14.73 6.33
N LEU A 21 14.34 14.51 5.84
CA LEU A 21 14.81 13.22 5.33
C LEU A 21 16.18 12.92 5.92
N ARG A 22 16.41 11.68 6.33
CA ARG A 22 17.60 11.24 7.03
C ARG A 22 18.12 9.93 6.42
N ASP A 23 19.22 10.05 5.67
CA ASP A 23 19.94 8.92 5.06
C ASP A 23 19.02 7.91 4.35
N ILE A 24 18.18 8.42 3.46
CA ILE A 24 17.22 7.58 2.74
C ILE A 24 17.94 6.72 1.69
N HIS A 25 17.73 5.42 1.79
CA HIS A 25 18.09 4.41 0.80
C HIS A 25 16.81 3.72 0.33
N LEU A 26 16.42 3.94 -0.93
CA LEU A 26 15.19 3.36 -1.47
C LEU A 26 15.29 3.19 -2.98
N THR A 27 14.75 2.08 -3.49
CA THR A 27 14.67 1.81 -4.93
C THR A 27 13.24 1.49 -5.33
N VAL A 28 12.73 2.23 -6.32
CA VAL A 28 11.45 1.97 -7.00
C VAL A 28 11.76 1.43 -8.39
N GLU A 29 11.37 0.20 -8.64
CA GLU A 29 11.66 -0.46 -9.91
C GLU A 29 10.72 0.04 -11.02
N LYS A 30 11.15 -0.17 -12.27
CA LYS A 30 10.34 0.21 -13.43
C LYS A 30 9.06 -0.64 -13.48
N GLY A 31 7.92 0.04 -13.60
CA GLY A 31 6.60 -0.59 -13.64
C GLY A 31 5.99 -0.86 -12.26
N ASP A 32 6.70 -0.56 -11.17
CA ASP A 32 6.12 -0.64 -9.83
C ASP A 32 4.93 0.33 -9.64
N ILE A 33 3.96 -0.07 -8.85
CA ILE A 33 3.13 0.83 -8.06
C ILE A 33 3.69 0.78 -6.65
N PHE A 34 4.57 1.72 -6.34
CA PHE A 34 5.29 1.76 -5.09
C PHE A 34 4.62 2.73 -4.12
N GLY A 35 4.25 2.24 -2.94
CA GLY A 35 3.67 3.05 -1.88
C GLY A 35 4.70 3.52 -0.87
N VAL A 36 4.54 4.74 -0.36
CA VAL A 36 5.26 5.23 0.82
C VAL A 36 4.22 5.62 1.85
N ILE A 37 4.22 4.94 2.99
CA ILE A 37 3.30 5.19 4.10
C ILE A 37 4.04 5.69 5.32
N GLY A 38 3.38 6.50 6.14
CA GLY A 38 3.92 7.03 7.39
C GLY A 38 2.96 8.05 7.99
N PHE A 39 3.12 8.39 9.26
CA PHE A 39 2.33 9.43 9.91
C PHE A 39 2.59 10.82 9.33
N SER A 40 1.74 11.80 9.68
CA SER A 40 1.98 13.19 9.30
C SER A 40 3.34 13.64 9.85
N GLY A 41 4.12 14.35 9.03
CA GLY A 41 5.47 14.79 9.42
C GLY A 41 6.59 13.76 9.16
N ALA A 42 6.31 12.52 8.77
CA ALA A 42 7.33 11.49 8.51
C ALA A 42 8.28 11.78 7.32
N GLY A 43 8.07 12.87 6.56
CA GLY A 43 8.95 13.26 5.45
C GLY A 43 8.45 12.85 4.05
N LYS A 44 7.31 12.16 3.94
CA LYS A 44 6.78 11.61 2.66
C LYS A 44 6.66 12.64 1.54
N SER A 45 6.02 13.79 1.80
CA SER A 45 5.87 14.84 0.79
C SER A 45 7.21 15.46 0.40
N THR A 46 8.17 15.54 1.31
CA THR A 46 9.54 15.95 1.00
C THR A 46 10.22 14.94 0.08
N LEU A 47 10.07 13.64 0.38
CA LEU A 47 10.63 12.55 -0.43
C LEU A 47 10.15 12.63 -1.88
N ILE A 48 8.83 12.72 -2.11
CA ILE A 48 8.26 12.76 -3.46
C ILE A 48 8.68 14.04 -4.20
N ARG A 49 8.82 15.17 -3.49
CA ARG A 49 9.26 16.44 -4.08
C ARG A 49 10.74 16.45 -4.49
N THR A 50 11.57 15.57 -3.95
CA THR A 50 12.95 15.43 -4.43
C THR A 50 13.01 14.72 -5.78
N VAL A 51 12.05 13.84 -6.09
CA VAL A 51 11.99 13.12 -7.37
C VAL A 51 11.67 14.06 -8.53
N ASN A 52 10.76 15.02 -8.35
CA ASN A 52 10.38 15.96 -9.40
C ASN A 52 11.20 17.28 -9.35
N LEU A 53 12.26 17.31 -8.53
CA LEU A 53 13.14 18.48 -8.37
C LEU A 53 12.39 19.76 -7.95
N LEU A 54 11.32 19.64 -7.16
CA LEU A 54 10.70 20.75 -6.44
C LEU A 54 11.49 21.05 -5.15
N GLU A 55 12.14 20.02 -4.59
CA GLU A 55 13.08 20.11 -3.49
C GLU A 55 14.40 19.46 -3.89
N TYR A 56 15.51 20.09 -3.57
CA TYR A 56 16.82 19.47 -3.76
C TYR A 56 17.28 18.83 -2.45
N PRO A 57 17.86 17.61 -2.47
CA PRO A 57 18.45 17.03 -1.28
C PRO A 57 19.60 17.93 -0.75
N THR A 58 19.80 17.94 0.57
CA THR A 58 20.94 18.61 1.21
C THR A 58 22.21 17.77 1.05
N SER A 59 22.06 16.43 1.06
CA SER A 59 23.13 15.48 0.76
C SER A 59 22.56 14.23 0.11
N GLY A 60 23.41 13.43 -0.50
CA GLY A 60 23.03 12.25 -1.26
C GLY A 60 22.52 12.55 -2.66
N GLU A 61 22.04 11.55 -3.37
CA GLU A 61 21.61 11.64 -4.76
C GLU A 61 20.26 10.99 -4.98
N VAL A 62 19.38 11.64 -5.78
CA VAL A 62 18.17 11.05 -6.34
C VAL A 62 18.41 10.80 -7.82
N ILE A 63 18.30 9.53 -8.22
CA ILE A 63 18.53 9.09 -9.60
C ILE A 63 17.18 8.70 -10.19
N VAL A 64 16.80 9.35 -11.29
CA VAL A 64 15.55 9.06 -12.02
C VAL A 64 15.92 8.84 -13.48
N GLU A 65 15.77 7.60 -13.98
CA GLU A 65 16.11 7.18 -15.35
C GLU A 65 17.46 7.74 -15.89
N GLY A 66 18.37 8.04 -14.97
CA GLY A 66 19.65 8.72 -15.18
C GLY A 66 19.90 9.73 -14.06
N ASN A 67 21.12 10.16 -13.86
CA ASN A 67 21.49 11.04 -12.74
C ASN A 67 21.03 12.48 -12.98
N LEU A 68 19.92 12.90 -12.35
CA LEU A 68 19.36 14.25 -12.46
C LEU A 68 20.27 15.34 -11.88
N ALA A 69 21.11 15.03 -10.89
CA ALA A 69 21.95 16.01 -10.20
C ALA A 69 23.07 16.61 -11.07
N LYS A 70 23.38 15.97 -12.20
CA LYS A 70 24.44 16.39 -13.14
C LYS A 70 23.90 17.01 -14.43
N LEU A 71 22.58 17.22 -14.53
CA LEU A 71 21.93 17.73 -15.72
C LEU A 71 21.99 19.25 -15.80
N SER A 72 22.12 19.77 -17.03
CA SER A 72 21.91 21.18 -17.34
C SER A 72 20.43 21.57 -17.13
N GLU A 73 20.12 22.86 -17.02
CA GLU A 73 18.74 23.34 -16.88
C GLU A 73 17.80 22.83 -18.01
N ASN A 74 18.30 22.68 -19.23
CA ASN A 74 17.49 22.16 -20.33
C ASN A 74 17.19 20.66 -20.17
N GLU A 75 18.16 19.89 -19.72
CA GLU A 75 17.98 18.47 -19.44
C GLU A 75 17.04 18.26 -18.25
N ILE A 76 17.13 19.09 -17.20
CA ILE A 76 16.17 19.09 -16.08
C ILE A 76 14.74 19.39 -16.57
N ARG A 77 14.57 20.37 -17.46
CA ARG A 77 13.26 20.67 -18.05
C ARG A 77 12.71 19.49 -18.87
N GLN A 78 13.59 18.79 -19.57
CA GLN A 78 13.18 17.57 -20.31
C GLN A 78 12.81 16.44 -19.36
N ALA A 79 13.64 16.14 -18.38
CA ALA A 79 13.37 15.14 -17.35
C ALA A 79 12.04 15.40 -16.61
N LYS A 80 11.73 16.66 -16.29
CA LYS A 80 10.43 17.04 -15.69
C LYS A 80 9.23 16.74 -16.56
N LYS A 81 9.35 16.64 -17.88
CA LYS A 81 8.24 16.25 -18.76
C LYS A 81 7.93 14.77 -18.68
N ASP A 82 8.94 13.96 -18.33
CA ASP A 82 8.81 12.52 -18.18
C ASP A 82 8.27 12.12 -16.78
N ILE A 83 8.00 13.12 -15.93
CA ILE A 83 7.44 12.93 -14.58
C ILE A 83 6.10 13.67 -14.50
N GLY A 84 5.00 12.91 -14.39
CA GLY A 84 3.68 13.44 -14.09
C GLY A 84 3.48 13.57 -12.56
N MET A 85 2.71 14.56 -12.11
CA MET A 85 2.40 14.72 -10.69
C MET A 85 0.91 14.93 -10.47
N ILE A 86 0.35 14.16 -9.56
CA ILE A 86 -1.02 14.26 -9.05
C ILE A 86 -0.94 14.81 -7.62
N PHE A 87 -1.70 15.86 -7.34
CA PHE A 87 -1.69 16.59 -6.08
C PHE A 87 -2.91 16.26 -5.22
N GLN A 88 -2.76 16.36 -3.92
CA GLN A 88 -3.82 16.16 -2.93
C GLN A 88 -5.04 17.08 -3.16
N HIS A 89 -4.83 18.35 -3.46
CA HIS A 89 -5.87 19.37 -3.66
C HIS A 89 -6.16 19.65 -5.14
N PHE A 90 -5.96 18.65 -6.02
CA PHE A 90 -6.19 18.72 -7.48
C PHE A 90 -5.33 19.77 -8.21
N ASN A 91 -5.10 20.95 -7.64
CA ASN A 91 -4.35 22.08 -8.18
C ASN A 91 -4.78 22.42 -9.62
N LEU A 92 -6.11 22.46 -9.87
CA LEU A 92 -6.67 22.85 -11.14
C LEU A 92 -6.74 24.37 -11.27
N LEU A 93 -6.58 24.86 -12.49
CA LEU A 93 -6.76 26.27 -12.82
C LEU A 93 -8.25 26.55 -12.97
N ASN A 94 -8.86 27.21 -11.97
CA ASN A 94 -10.31 27.47 -11.93
C ASN A 94 -10.80 28.36 -13.09
N SER A 95 -9.93 29.23 -13.63
CA SER A 95 -10.21 30.08 -14.78
C SER A 95 -10.10 29.38 -16.14
N LYS A 96 -9.76 28.10 -16.15
CA LYS A 96 -9.55 27.29 -17.36
C LYS A 96 -10.54 26.13 -17.39
N THR A 97 -10.92 25.74 -18.60
CA THR A 97 -11.76 24.56 -18.83
C THR A 97 -11.01 23.26 -18.46
N VAL A 98 -11.74 22.14 -18.38
CA VAL A 98 -11.15 20.80 -18.25
C VAL A 98 -10.16 20.55 -19.37
N PHE A 99 -10.54 20.86 -20.62
CA PHE A 99 -9.66 20.74 -21.79
C PHE A 99 -8.37 21.55 -21.59
N ASP A 100 -8.48 22.82 -21.22
CA ASP A 100 -7.31 23.69 -21.06
C ASP A 100 -6.40 23.26 -19.91
N ASN A 101 -6.97 22.76 -18.80
CA ASN A 101 -6.20 22.18 -17.70
C ASN A 101 -5.34 20.99 -18.16
N VAL A 102 -5.91 20.09 -18.96
CA VAL A 102 -5.18 18.92 -19.49
C VAL A 102 -4.19 19.33 -20.58
N ALA A 103 -4.53 20.34 -21.40
CA ALA A 103 -3.66 20.84 -22.45
C ALA A 103 -2.43 21.60 -21.94
N MET A 104 -2.49 22.15 -20.71
CA MET A 104 -1.47 23.04 -20.16
C MET A 104 -0.03 22.50 -20.27
N PRO A 105 0.29 21.26 -19.85
CA PRO A 105 1.65 20.71 -20.00
C PRO A 105 2.08 20.59 -21.47
N LEU A 106 1.16 20.35 -22.40
CA LEU A 106 1.43 20.19 -23.81
C LEU A 106 1.72 21.53 -24.52
N LEU A 107 1.20 22.64 -24.01
CA LEU A 107 1.48 23.98 -24.55
C LEU A 107 2.95 24.36 -24.42
N LEU A 108 3.68 23.76 -23.46
CA LEU A 108 5.13 23.92 -23.27
C LEU A 108 5.95 23.02 -24.20
N SER A 109 5.30 22.14 -24.96
CA SER A 109 5.91 21.29 -25.98
C SER A 109 5.83 21.96 -27.35
N LYS A 110 6.63 21.49 -28.31
CA LYS A 110 6.60 21.99 -29.69
C LYS A 110 5.49 21.34 -30.54
N LEU A 111 4.44 20.78 -29.93
CA LEU A 111 3.35 20.10 -30.60
C LEU A 111 2.42 21.09 -31.34
N LYS A 112 1.88 20.69 -32.48
CA LYS A 112 0.90 21.46 -33.22
C LYS A 112 -0.45 21.46 -32.50
N LYS A 113 -1.25 22.50 -32.65
CA LYS A 113 -2.58 22.63 -32.00
C LYS A 113 -3.48 21.41 -32.26
N ARG A 114 -3.39 20.80 -33.44
CA ARG A 114 -4.16 19.60 -33.79
C ARG A 114 -3.74 18.40 -32.95
N GLU A 115 -2.44 18.18 -32.82
CA GLU A 115 -1.87 17.07 -32.02
C GLU A 115 -2.24 17.22 -30.52
N ILE A 116 -2.18 18.44 -29.98
CA ILE A 116 -2.62 18.74 -28.62
C ILE A 116 -4.09 18.40 -28.45
N LYS A 117 -4.94 18.81 -29.42
CA LYS A 117 -6.38 18.54 -29.35
C LYS A 117 -6.68 17.03 -29.35
N GLU A 118 -6.07 16.30 -30.27
CA GLU A 118 -6.22 14.85 -30.39
C GLU A 118 -5.79 14.14 -29.09
N ARG A 119 -4.62 14.51 -28.57
CA ARG A 119 -4.07 13.93 -27.33
C ARG A 119 -4.95 14.23 -26.11
N VAL A 120 -5.44 15.46 -25.95
CA VAL A 120 -6.31 15.82 -24.83
C VAL A 120 -7.63 15.03 -24.88
N HIS A 121 -8.26 14.89 -26.07
CA HIS A 121 -9.49 14.10 -26.19
C HIS A 121 -9.26 12.62 -25.90
N GLU A 122 -8.15 12.05 -26.37
CA GLU A 122 -7.75 10.67 -26.06
C GLU A 122 -7.70 10.43 -24.54
N ILE A 123 -6.98 11.30 -23.82
CA ILE A 123 -6.81 11.15 -22.38
C ILE A 123 -8.13 11.41 -21.62
N LEU A 124 -8.90 12.42 -22.03
CA LEU A 124 -10.20 12.69 -21.42
C LEU A 124 -11.17 11.51 -21.59
N ARG A 125 -11.12 10.82 -22.74
CA ARG A 125 -11.86 9.58 -22.97
C ARG A 125 -11.37 8.47 -22.04
N PHE A 126 -10.06 8.30 -21.89
CA PHE A 126 -9.45 7.31 -21.03
C PHE A 126 -9.89 7.48 -19.56
N VAL A 127 -9.93 8.73 -19.05
CA VAL A 127 -10.37 9.00 -17.67
C VAL A 127 -11.90 9.14 -17.54
N GLY A 128 -12.67 9.00 -18.63
CA GLY A 128 -14.14 9.07 -18.65
C GLY A 128 -14.72 10.47 -18.48
N LEU A 129 -14.05 11.50 -19.01
CA LEU A 129 -14.46 12.90 -18.90
C LEU A 129 -14.54 13.62 -20.25
N GLU A 130 -14.64 12.92 -21.39
CA GLU A 130 -14.67 13.55 -22.71
C GLU A 130 -15.79 14.56 -22.86
N GLU A 131 -16.99 14.23 -22.37
CA GLU A 131 -18.16 15.11 -22.43
C GLU A 131 -18.03 16.37 -21.54
N LYS A 132 -17.12 16.33 -20.56
CA LYS A 132 -16.85 17.43 -19.63
C LYS A 132 -15.75 18.38 -20.09
N ALA A 133 -15.21 18.21 -21.30
CA ALA A 133 -14.06 18.97 -21.82
C ALA A 133 -14.24 20.48 -21.73
N LYS A 134 -15.46 21.00 -21.90
CA LYS A 134 -15.81 22.43 -21.87
C LYS A 134 -16.20 22.94 -20.49
N ASN A 135 -16.37 22.07 -19.50
CA ASN A 135 -16.72 22.45 -18.13
C ASN A 135 -15.53 23.11 -17.41
N TYR A 136 -15.85 23.89 -16.38
CA TYR A 136 -14.85 24.45 -15.47
C TYR A 136 -14.74 23.61 -14.19
N PRO A 137 -13.63 23.71 -13.43
CA PRO A 137 -13.40 22.90 -12.23
C PRO A 137 -14.49 23.03 -11.15
N ASP A 138 -15.12 24.20 -10.98
CA ASP A 138 -16.20 24.44 -10.03
C ASP A 138 -17.50 23.67 -10.36
N GLN A 139 -17.67 23.25 -11.61
CA GLN A 139 -18.79 22.43 -12.10
C GLN A 139 -18.58 20.92 -11.93
N LEU A 140 -17.46 20.49 -11.30
CA LEU A 140 -17.07 19.10 -11.18
C LEU A 140 -17.13 18.61 -9.73
N SER A 141 -17.49 17.33 -9.55
CA SER A 141 -17.32 16.66 -8.27
C SER A 141 -15.83 16.46 -7.93
N GLY A 142 -15.52 16.17 -6.64
CA GLY A 142 -14.14 15.91 -6.20
C GLY A 142 -13.45 14.81 -7.01
N GLY A 143 -14.14 13.70 -7.24
CA GLY A 143 -13.60 12.59 -8.07
C GLY A 143 -13.39 12.98 -9.54
N GLN A 144 -14.26 13.83 -10.09
CA GLN A 144 -14.06 14.35 -11.45
C GLN A 144 -12.87 15.31 -11.51
N LYS A 145 -12.70 16.18 -10.51
CA LYS A 145 -11.50 17.04 -10.39
C LYS A 145 -10.22 16.21 -10.33
N GLN A 146 -10.24 15.12 -9.57
CA GLN A 146 -9.08 14.21 -9.47
C GLN A 146 -8.78 13.53 -10.80
N ARG A 147 -9.80 13.08 -11.54
CA ARG A 147 -9.62 12.52 -12.89
C ARG A 147 -9.05 13.54 -13.87
N VAL A 148 -9.42 14.83 -13.77
CA VAL A 148 -8.78 15.91 -14.54
C VAL A 148 -7.31 16.06 -14.15
N GLY A 149 -6.97 16.00 -12.85
CA GLY A 149 -5.60 16.02 -12.35
C GLY A 149 -4.76 14.87 -12.90
N ILE A 150 -5.33 13.66 -12.91
CA ILE A 150 -4.70 12.47 -13.53
C ILE A 150 -4.51 12.67 -15.03
N ALA A 151 -5.55 13.12 -15.75
CA ALA A 151 -5.48 13.39 -17.18
C ALA A 151 -4.38 14.40 -17.51
N ARG A 152 -4.26 15.49 -16.74
CA ARG A 152 -3.21 16.50 -16.89
C ARG A 152 -1.82 15.90 -16.67
N ALA A 153 -1.66 15.06 -15.64
CA ALA A 153 -0.39 14.39 -15.36
C ALA A 153 0.05 13.41 -16.47
N LEU A 154 -0.92 12.77 -17.15
CA LEU A 154 -0.69 11.84 -18.25
C LEU A 154 -0.48 12.54 -19.63
N ALA A 155 -0.74 13.83 -19.73
CA ALA A 155 -0.76 14.55 -21.00
C ALA A 155 0.57 14.42 -21.76
N THR A 156 1.70 14.54 -21.07
CA THR A 156 3.05 14.45 -21.64
C THR A 156 3.55 13.04 -21.92
N ASN A 157 2.72 12.01 -21.66
CA ASN A 157 3.11 10.59 -21.72
C ASN A 157 4.33 10.28 -20.83
N PRO A 158 4.24 10.56 -19.52
CA PRO A 158 5.36 10.40 -18.59
C PRO A 158 5.72 8.93 -18.38
N SER A 159 6.98 8.64 -18.04
CA SER A 159 7.43 7.32 -17.60
C SER A 159 7.18 7.08 -16.11
N ILE A 160 7.06 8.16 -15.34
CA ILE A 160 6.84 8.15 -13.89
C ILE A 160 5.66 9.03 -13.52
N LEU A 161 4.81 8.52 -12.63
CA LEU A 161 3.68 9.24 -12.06
C LEU A 161 3.85 9.34 -10.54
N LEU A 162 3.92 10.54 -10.03
CA LEU A 162 4.00 10.85 -8.61
C LEU A 162 2.62 11.19 -8.07
N CYS A 163 2.19 10.52 -6.99
CA CYS A 163 0.88 10.72 -6.37
C CYS A 163 1.07 11.22 -4.92
N ASP A 164 0.84 12.51 -4.70
CA ASP A 164 0.88 13.13 -3.38
C ASP A 164 -0.53 13.09 -2.76
N GLU A 165 -0.79 12.08 -1.91
CA GLU A 165 -2.07 11.85 -1.22
C GLU A 165 -3.29 11.97 -2.15
N ALA A 166 -3.25 11.35 -3.31
CA ALA A 166 -4.19 11.52 -4.41
C ALA A 166 -5.66 11.13 -4.08
N THR A 167 -5.92 10.53 -2.93
CA THR A 167 -7.26 10.04 -2.53
C THR A 167 -7.77 10.61 -1.21
N SER A 168 -6.95 11.31 -0.43
CA SER A 168 -7.26 11.74 0.93
C SER A 168 -8.45 12.71 1.05
N ALA A 169 -8.80 13.42 -0.04
CA ALA A 169 -9.92 14.36 -0.09
C ALA A 169 -11.20 13.75 -0.71
N LEU A 170 -11.25 12.42 -0.89
CA LEU A 170 -12.34 11.74 -1.59
C LEU A 170 -13.12 10.80 -0.66
N ASP A 171 -14.39 10.57 -0.99
CA ASP A 171 -15.18 9.53 -0.33
C ASP A 171 -14.67 8.11 -0.69
N PRO A 172 -14.99 7.08 0.11
CA PRO A 172 -14.45 5.72 -0.10
C PRO A 172 -14.80 5.09 -1.45
N GLN A 173 -15.99 5.38 -2.01
CA GLN A 173 -16.40 4.83 -3.30
C GLN A 173 -15.61 5.50 -4.44
N THR A 174 -15.44 6.80 -4.37
CA THR A 174 -14.64 7.58 -5.31
C THR A 174 -13.17 7.18 -5.22
N THR A 175 -12.63 6.99 -4.01
CA THR A 175 -11.27 6.48 -3.78
C THR A 175 -11.02 5.19 -4.54
N LYS A 176 -11.88 4.17 -4.38
CA LYS A 176 -11.77 2.89 -5.11
C LYS A 176 -11.74 3.10 -6.63
N SER A 177 -12.59 4.00 -7.13
CA SER A 177 -12.64 4.31 -8.56
C SER A 177 -11.36 4.97 -9.08
N ILE A 178 -10.75 5.86 -8.29
CA ILE A 178 -9.46 6.51 -8.63
C ILE A 178 -8.31 5.50 -8.55
N LEU A 179 -8.27 4.64 -7.53
CA LEU A 179 -7.24 3.60 -7.41
C LEU A 179 -7.31 2.62 -8.58
N HIS A 180 -8.52 2.21 -8.99
CA HIS A 180 -8.69 1.38 -10.17
C HIS A 180 -8.19 2.07 -11.45
N LEU A 181 -8.46 3.39 -11.60
CA LEU A 181 -7.95 4.17 -12.73
C LEU A 181 -6.40 4.22 -12.72
N LEU A 182 -5.77 4.43 -11.55
CA LEU A 182 -4.31 4.43 -11.43
C LEU A 182 -3.70 3.06 -11.77
N LYS A 183 -4.34 1.96 -11.35
CA LYS A 183 -3.93 0.61 -11.71
C LYS A 183 -3.98 0.41 -13.23
N ARG A 184 -5.06 0.84 -13.89
CA ARG A 184 -5.18 0.83 -15.35
C ARG A 184 -4.09 1.67 -16.03
N VAL A 185 -3.77 2.85 -15.48
CA VAL A 185 -2.66 3.70 -15.97
C VAL A 185 -1.34 2.93 -15.95
N ASN A 186 -1.02 2.25 -14.85
CA ASN A 186 0.19 1.44 -14.75
C ASN A 186 0.19 0.28 -15.75
N GLU A 187 -0.93 -0.44 -15.87
CA GLU A 187 -1.05 -1.62 -16.73
C GLU A 187 -1.03 -1.28 -18.23
N GLU A 188 -1.79 -0.26 -18.66
CA GLU A 188 -1.95 0.10 -20.09
C GLU A 188 -0.79 0.94 -20.60
N TYR A 189 -0.29 1.91 -19.81
CA TYR A 189 0.80 2.80 -20.22
C TYR A 189 2.19 2.37 -19.73
N LYS A 190 2.28 1.31 -18.89
CA LYS A 190 3.52 0.81 -18.28
C LYS A 190 4.28 1.88 -17.49
N ILE A 191 3.55 2.81 -16.89
CA ILE A 191 4.07 3.92 -16.10
C ILE A 191 4.43 3.42 -14.70
N THR A 192 5.60 3.78 -14.20
CA THR A 192 5.98 3.58 -12.79
C THR A 192 5.24 4.57 -11.90
N ILE A 193 4.58 4.12 -10.85
CA ILE A 193 3.84 4.99 -9.94
C ILE A 193 4.53 4.99 -8.57
N LEU A 194 4.91 6.18 -8.10
CA LEU A 194 5.31 6.40 -6.71
C LEU A 194 4.22 7.19 -6.01
N MET A 195 3.59 6.58 -5.01
CA MET A 195 2.52 7.25 -4.26
C MET A 195 2.85 7.36 -2.78
N ILE A 196 2.46 8.48 -2.21
CA ILE A 196 2.50 8.68 -0.76
C ILE A 196 1.08 8.73 -0.21
N THR A 197 0.88 8.13 0.94
CA THR A 197 -0.40 8.08 1.64
C THR A 197 -0.18 7.85 3.15
N HIS A 198 -1.20 8.13 3.93
CA HIS A 198 -1.28 7.69 5.33
C HIS A 198 -2.31 6.56 5.50
N GLU A 199 -2.93 6.09 4.41
CA GLU A 199 -3.97 5.07 4.40
C GLU A 199 -3.41 3.71 3.96
N MET A 200 -3.27 2.76 4.89
CA MET A 200 -2.80 1.40 4.57
C MET A 200 -3.74 0.64 3.62
N GLU A 201 -5.03 0.99 3.63
CA GLU A 201 -6.01 0.42 2.69
C GLU A 201 -5.68 0.76 1.22
N VAL A 202 -5.15 1.96 0.96
CA VAL A 202 -4.68 2.36 -0.39
C VAL A 202 -3.49 1.49 -0.82
N ILE A 203 -2.52 1.29 0.08
CA ILE A 203 -1.36 0.42 -0.15
C ILE A 203 -1.82 -0.99 -0.51
N LYS A 204 -2.72 -1.56 0.31
CA LYS A 204 -3.31 -2.90 0.13
C LYS A 204 -3.94 -3.08 -1.24
N GLN A 205 -4.68 -2.07 -1.71
CA GLN A 205 -5.50 -2.21 -2.92
C GLN A 205 -4.69 -2.21 -4.22
N ILE A 206 -3.63 -1.41 -4.34
CA ILE A 206 -2.95 -1.26 -5.63
C ILE A 206 -1.42 -1.36 -5.62
N CYS A 207 -0.74 -1.17 -4.47
CA CYS A 207 0.72 -1.18 -4.45
C CYS A 207 1.27 -2.60 -4.47
N ASN A 208 2.32 -2.85 -5.24
CA ASN A 208 3.05 -4.12 -5.20
C ASN A 208 4.20 -4.09 -4.18
N ARG A 209 4.78 -2.92 -3.93
CA ARG A 209 5.83 -2.70 -2.92
C ARG A 209 5.52 -1.48 -2.07
N VAL A 210 6.05 -1.45 -0.87
CA VAL A 210 5.84 -0.35 0.08
C VAL A 210 7.08 -0.07 0.90
N ALA A 211 7.27 1.21 1.24
CA ALA A 211 8.19 1.66 2.28
C ALA A 211 7.41 2.33 3.40
N VAL A 212 7.75 2.02 4.64
CA VAL A 212 7.20 2.66 5.84
C VAL A 212 8.19 3.70 6.31
N MET A 213 7.73 4.94 6.48
CA MET A 213 8.55 6.07 6.95
C MET A 213 8.12 6.53 8.34
N GLU A 214 9.12 6.83 9.17
CA GLU A 214 8.99 7.42 10.49
C GLU A 214 10.15 8.38 10.74
N ASP A 215 9.87 9.58 11.23
CA ASP A 215 10.85 10.60 11.61
C ASP A 215 11.96 10.85 10.57
N GLY A 216 11.57 10.88 9.30
CA GLY A 216 12.51 11.12 8.18
C GLY A 216 13.30 9.90 7.73
N HIS A 217 13.12 8.74 8.33
CA HIS A 217 13.76 7.47 7.95
C HIS A 217 12.81 6.53 7.22
N VAL A 218 13.35 5.68 6.35
CA VAL A 218 12.68 4.46 5.89
C VAL A 218 12.99 3.36 6.92
N ILE A 219 11.99 2.97 7.70
CA ILE A 219 12.15 1.98 8.79
C ILE A 219 11.89 0.55 8.33
N GLU A 220 11.11 0.39 7.27
CA GLU A 220 10.83 -0.92 6.69
C GLU A 220 10.45 -0.79 5.21
N THR A 221 10.85 -1.76 4.37
CA THR A 221 10.48 -1.82 2.96
C THR A 221 10.38 -3.27 2.49
N GLY A 222 9.46 -3.54 1.57
CA GLY A 222 9.26 -4.89 1.03
C GLY A 222 8.08 -4.97 0.07
N ASN A 223 7.76 -6.18 -0.36
CA ASN A 223 6.50 -6.47 -1.02
C ASN A 223 5.36 -6.22 -0.06
N VAL A 224 4.24 -5.74 -0.56
CA VAL A 224 3.07 -5.43 0.28
C VAL A 224 2.63 -6.66 1.07
N PHE A 225 2.63 -7.84 0.43
CA PHE A 225 2.27 -9.09 1.09
C PHE A 225 3.15 -9.38 2.31
N ASP A 226 4.50 -9.27 2.17
CA ASP A 226 5.45 -9.54 3.25
C ASP A 226 5.31 -8.55 4.41
N ILE A 227 5.06 -7.28 4.11
CA ILE A 227 4.84 -6.21 5.11
C ILE A 227 3.54 -6.45 5.90
N PHE A 228 2.50 -6.96 5.24
CA PHE A 228 1.24 -7.30 5.91
C PHE A 228 1.32 -8.58 6.73
N ALA A 229 2.02 -9.61 6.21
CA ALA A 229 2.15 -10.90 6.87
C ALA A 229 3.12 -10.85 8.05
N HIS A 230 4.26 -10.17 7.88
CA HIS A 230 5.38 -10.21 8.83
C HIS A 230 5.94 -8.80 9.13
N PRO A 231 5.12 -7.88 9.67
CA PRO A 231 5.58 -6.53 10.03
C PRO A 231 6.65 -6.59 11.11
N LYS A 232 7.82 -5.97 10.85
CA LYS A 232 8.98 -6.04 11.73
C LYS A 232 8.98 -4.96 12.81
N THR A 233 8.54 -3.74 12.45
CA THR A 233 8.54 -2.59 13.37
C THR A 233 7.16 -2.38 14.01
N ASP A 234 7.12 -1.74 15.19
CA ASP A 234 5.86 -1.43 15.87
C ASP A 234 4.98 -0.50 15.03
N THR A 235 5.59 0.47 14.37
CA THR A 235 4.90 1.40 13.49
C THR A 235 4.26 0.68 12.31
N THR A 236 4.96 -0.26 11.67
CA THR A 236 4.39 -1.10 10.61
C THR A 236 3.24 -1.96 11.14
N ARG A 237 3.40 -2.59 12.30
CA ARG A 237 2.33 -3.36 12.96
C ARG A 237 1.07 -2.53 13.20
N ASN A 238 1.24 -1.29 13.66
CA ASN A 238 0.11 -0.39 13.90
C ASN A 238 -0.62 -0.01 12.60
N PHE A 239 0.11 0.24 11.50
CA PHE A 239 -0.50 0.46 10.20
C PHE A 239 -1.25 -0.77 9.68
N VAL A 240 -0.67 -1.97 9.79
CA VAL A 240 -1.32 -3.22 9.36
C VAL A 240 -2.59 -3.47 10.18
N LYS A 241 -2.54 -3.31 11.51
CA LYS A 241 -3.70 -3.46 12.41
C LYS A 241 -4.87 -2.52 12.06
N SER A 242 -4.60 -1.34 11.49
CA SER A 242 -5.68 -0.42 11.09
C SER A 242 -6.57 -0.97 9.96
N VAL A 243 -6.08 -1.96 9.22
CA VAL A 243 -6.74 -2.55 8.04
C VAL A 243 -7.09 -4.02 8.24
N VAL A 244 -6.25 -4.75 8.95
CA VAL A 244 -6.45 -6.15 9.30
C VAL A 244 -6.91 -6.22 10.75
N ARG A 245 -8.18 -6.58 10.95
CA ARG A 245 -8.69 -6.83 12.30
C ARG A 245 -8.06 -8.12 12.82
N ASP A 246 -6.96 -7.95 13.55
CA ASP A 246 -6.17 -9.04 14.08
C ASP A 246 -6.45 -9.31 15.58
N GLU A 247 -7.31 -8.50 16.19
CA GLU A 247 -7.64 -8.60 17.61
C GLU A 247 -8.64 -9.73 17.87
N VAL A 248 -8.38 -10.50 18.91
CA VAL A 248 -9.30 -11.50 19.43
C VAL A 248 -10.49 -10.75 20.06
N PRO A 249 -11.74 -10.98 19.65
CA PRO A 249 -12.89 -10.30 20.23
C PRO A 249 -13.05 -10.60 21.73
N GLU A 250 -13.58 -9.63 22.49
CA GLU A 250 -13.88 -9.84 23.93
C GLU A 250 -14.80 -11.03 24.20
N SER A 251 -15.70 -11.35 23.27
CA SER A 251 -16.57 -12.51 23.38
C SER A 251 -15.80 -13.83 23.47
N VAL A 252 -14.66 -13.93 22.76
CA VAL A 252 -13.78 -15.11 22.81
C VAL A 252 -13.12 -15.23 24.18
N TYR A 253 -12.66 -14.11 24.76
CA TYR A 253 -12.08 -14.13 26.12
C TYR A 253 -13.08 -14.51 27.20
N ARG A 254 -14.37 -14.21 27.04
CA ARG A 254 -15.43 -14.68 27.96
C ARG A 254 -15.59 -16.19 27.87
N LEU A 255 -15.58 -16.76 26.65
CA LEU A 255 -15.64 -18.20 26.46
C LEU A 255 -14.45 -18.92 27.07
N LEU A 256 -13.23 -18.36 26.97
CA LEU A 256 -12.05 -18.95 27.63
C LEU A 256 -12.20 -19.06 29.17
N LYS A 257 -12.87 -18.09 29.81
CA LYS A 257 -13.11 -18.11 31.27
C LYS A 257 -14.21 -19.07 31.70
N GLU A 258 -15.11 -19.44 30.78
CA GLU A 258 -16.23 -20.34 31.03
C GLU A 258 -15.91 -21.79 30.61
N ASN A 259 -14.79 -22.01 29.91
CA ASN A 259 -14.43 -23.31 29.35
C ASN A 259 -13.89 -24.27 30.41
N ASN A 260 -14.24 -25.55 30.22
CA ASN A 260 -13.70 -26.70 30.94
C ASN A 260 -12.37 -27.15 30.29
N ASP A 261 -11.58 -27.97 31.03
CA ASP A 261 -10.26 -28.48 30.58
C ASP A 261 -10.23 -29.29 29.27
N GLU A 262 -11.39 -29.52 28.63
CA GLU A 262 -11.53 -30.31 27.38
C GLU A 262 -11.47 -29.48 26.08
N SER A 263 -11.32 -28.17 26.17
CA SER A 263 -11.24 -27.33 24.93
C SER A 263 -10.10 -26.32 25.00
N ARG A 264 -9.54 -26.01 23.83
CA ARG A 264 -8.47 -25.04 23.67
C ARG A 264 -8.76 -24.12 22.48
N ILE A 265 -8.41 -22.83 22.59
CA ILE A 265 -8.66 -21.83 21.55
C ILE A 265 -7.37 -21.49 20.82
N PHE A 266 -7.44 -21.53 19.50
CA PHE A 266 -6.31 -21.26 18.63
C PHE A 266 -6.68 -20.19 17.60
N LYS A 267 -5.71 -19.36 17.27
CA LYS A 267 -5.73 -18.45 16.13
C LYS A 267 -4.94 -19.06 14.99
N ILE A 268 -5.60 -19.31 13.88
CA ILE A 268 -5.02 -19.85 12.67
C ILE A 268 -4.85 -18.71 11.68
N GLU A 269 -3.62 -18.41 11.27
CA GLU A 269 -3.29 -17.29 10.38
C GLU A 269 -3.01 -17.80 8.98
N PHE A 270 -3.74 -17.26 8.01
CA PHE A 270 -3.63 -17.62 6.59
C PHE A 270 -2.86 -16.56 5.83
N PHE A 271 -1.69 -16.95 5.31
CA PHE A 271 -0.84 -16.09 4.50
C PHE A 271 -0.50 -16.80 3.19
N GLY A 272 -1.13 -16.40 2.07
CA GLY A 272 -0.75 -16.88 0.75
C GLY A 272 -1.66 -17.92 0.11
N THR A 273 -1.15 -18.58 -0.92
CA THR A 273 -1.89 -19.52 -1.78
C THR A 273 -2.38 -20.77 -1.04
N ASP A 274 -1.76 -21.12 0.08
CA ASP A 274 -2.10 -22.30 0.88
C ASP A 274 -3.43 -22.15 1.65
N SER A 275 -3.93 -20.92 1.77
CA SER A 275 -5.23 -20.60 2.39
C SER A 275 -6.45 -21.13 1.62
N GLY A 276 -6.29 -21.58 0.36
CA GLY A 276 -7.34 -22.17 -0.45
C GLY A 276 -7.66 -23.63 -0.08
N GLN A 277 -6.91 -24.27 0.83
CA GLN A 277 -7.19 -25.65 1.23
C GLN A 277 -8.27 -25.71 2.32
N PRO A 278 -9.14 -26.73 2.28
CA PRO A 278 -10.20 -26.92 3.30
C PRO A 278 -9.61 -27.46 4.61
N ILE A 279 -8.68 -26.70 5.22
CA ILE A 279 -7.87 -27.15 6.36
C ILE A 279 -8.73 -27.52 7.57
N VAL A 280 -9.72 -26.70 7.93
CA VAL A 280 -10.61 -26.94 9.07
C VAL A 280 -11.35 -28.25 8.91
N SER A 281 -11.99 -28.47 7.74
CA SER A 281 -12.75 -29.69 7.50
C SER A 281 -11.89 -30.94 7.32
N LYS A 282 -10.66 -30.80 6.79
CA LYS A 282 -9.71 -31.91 6.74
C LYS A 282 -9.26 -32.30 8.14
N THR A 283 -8.91 -31.33 8.97
CA THR A 283 -8.48 -31.57 10.35
C THR A 283 -9.57 -32.30 11.16
N ALA A 284 -10.80 -31.81 11.14
CA ALA A 284 -11.91 -32.45 11.84
C ALA A 284 -12.25 -33.87 11.35
N LYS A 285 -11.94 -34.20 10.07
CA LYS A 285 -12.12 -35.54 9.54
C LYS A 285 -11.00 -36.53 9.86
N MET A 286 -9.78 -36.02 10.06
CA MET A 286 -8.58 -36.83 10.26
C MET A 286 -8.29 -37.12 11.73
N TYR A 287 -8.74 -36.25 12.61
CA TYR A 287 -8.47 -36.32 14.05
C TYR A 287 -9.79 -36.33 14.82
N ASN A 288 -9.82 -36.96 15.99
CA ASN A 288 -11.01 -37.03 16.84
C ASN A 288 -11.16 -35.73 17.65
N VAL A 289 -11.39 -34.63 16.93
CA VAL A 289 -11.62 -33.30 17.50
C VAL A 289 -12.84 -32.66 16.84
N GLU A 290 -13.62 -31.93 17.63
CA GLU A 290 -14.61 -31.00 17.11
C GLU A 290 -13.97 -29.63 16.94
N ILE A 291 -14.30 -28.92 15.85
CA ILE A 291 -13.77 -27.59 15.55
C ILE A 291 -14.92 -26.61 15.47
N ASN A 292 -14.98 -25.70 16.43
CA ASN A 292 -15.93 -24.60 16.46
C ASN A 292 -15.23 -23.31 15.98
N VAL A 293 -15.77 -22.62 14.97
CA VAL A 293 -15.23 -21.34 14.49
C VAL A 293 -15.87 -20.20 15.29
N LEU A 294 -15.12 -19.61 16.20
CA LEU A 294 -15.59 -18.54 17.09
C LEU A 294 -15.57 -17.17 16.41
N PHE A 295 -14.58 -16.93 15.56
CA PHE A 295 -14.41 -15.70 14.81
C PHE A 295 -13.61 -15.94 13.54
N GLY A 296 -13.84 -15.14 12.51
CA GLY A 296 -13.07 -15.21 11.28
C GLY A 296 -13.05 -13.88 10.54
N ASN A 297 -11.85 -13.49 10.11
CA ASN A 297 -11.65 -12.36 9.24
C ASN A 297 -10.72 -12.77 8.10
N ILE A 298 -11.31 -13.18 6.99
CA ILE A 298 -10.57 -13.52 5.77
C ILE A 298 -10.88 -12.45 4.73
N THR A 299 -9.84 -11.82 4.22
CA THR A 299 -9.89 -10.80 3.17
C THR A 299 -8.97 -11.21 2.03
N GLU A 300 -8.94 -10.42 0.99
CA GLU A 300 -8.07 -10.62 -0.16
C GLU A 300 -7.00 -9.52 -0.19
N LEU A 301 -5.75 -9.92 -0.36
CA LEU A 301 -4.61 -9.05 -0.60
C LEU A 301 -4.07 -9.37 -2.00
N GLN A 302 -4.39 -8.51 -2.97
CA GLN A 302 -3.96 -8.67 -4.37
C GLN A 302 -4.33 -10.03 -5.02
N GLY A 303 -5.53 -10.53 -4.76
CA GLY A 303 -6.00 -11.82 -5.28
C GLY A 303 -5.58 -13.02 -4.43
N ILE A 304 -4.85 -12.80 -3.33
CA ILE A 304 -4.40 -13.84 -2.43
C ILE A 304 -5.20 -13.76 -1.12
N PRO A 305 -5.86 -14.86 -0.69
CA PRO A 305 -6.54 -14.89 0.59
C PRO A 305 -5.58 -14.60 1.74
N PHE A 306 -6.00 -13.72 2.64
CA PHE A 306 -5.22 -13.24 3.77
C PHE A 306 -6.13 -13.02 4.97
N GLY A 307 -5.77 -13.51 6.15
CA GLY A 307 -6.55 -13.30 7.36
C GLY A 307 -6.34 -14.33 8.43
N ASN A 308 -7.29 -14.43 9.35
CA ASN A 308 -7.24 -15.37 10.46
C ASN A 308 -8.62 -15.98 10.77
N LEU A 309 -8.58 -17.15 11.39
CA LEU A 309 -9.70 -17.79 12.07
C LEU A 309 -9.33 -17.99 13.54
N ILE A 310 -10.25 -17.71 14.43
CA ILE A 310 -10.17 -18.11 15.82
C ILE A 310 -11.07 -19.31 15.97
N VAL A 311 -10.50 -20.44 16.32
CA VAL A 311 -11.17 -21.72 16.44
C VAL A 311 -10.99 -22.29 17.83
N GLU A 312 -12.04 -22.91 18.34
CA GLU A 312 -12.01 -23.77 19.52
C GLU A 312 -11.90 -25.21 19.05
N LEU A 313 -10.91 -25.94 19.55
CA LEU A 313 -10.78 -27.37 19.37
C LEU A 313 -11.22 -28.06 20.66
N ILE A 314 -12.20 -28.95 20.53
CA ILE A 314 -12.79 -29.73 21.64
C ILE A 314 -12.39 -31.18 21.43
N GLY A 315 -11.81 -31.82 22.44
CA GLY A 315 -11.40 -33.21 22.39
C GLY A 315 -10.25 -33.52 23.38
N ASP A 316 -9.73 -34.71 23.29
CA ASP A 316 -8.58 -35.14 24.07
C ASP A 316 -7.33 -34.30 23.74
N ASP A 317 -6.52 -33.93 24.76
CA ASP A 317 -5.34 -33.07 24.56
C ASP A 317 -4.33 -33.67 23.56
N TYR A 318 -4.22 -35.00 23.50
CA TYR A 318 -3.37 -35.68 22.54
C TYR A 318 -3.88 -35.48 21.08
N GLU A 319 -5.19 -35.63 20.85
CA GLU A 319 -5.78 -35.43 19.53
C GLU A 319 -5.76 -33.97 19.09
N ILE A 320 -5.97 -33.01 20.03
CA ILE A 320 -5.81 -31.57 19.79
C ILE A 320 -4.38 -31.27 19.35
N LYS A 321 -3.36 -31.79 20.05
CA LYS A 321 -1.95 -31.60 19.68
C LYS A 321 -1.64 -32.14 18.27
N ARG A 322 -2.16 -33.32 17.93
CA ARG A 322 -1.99 -33.92 16.57
C ARG A 322 -2.66 -33.08 15.50
N ALA A 323 -3.87 -32.60 15.76
CA ALA A 323 -4.61 -31.74 14.86
C ALA A 323 -3.85 -30.42 14.58
N ILE A 324 -3.32 -29.78 15.62
CA ILE A 324 -2.50 -28.58 15.48
C ILE A 324 -1.18 -28.86 14.75
N ALA A 325 -0.50 -29.97 15.06
CA ALA A 325 0.73 -30.37 14.34
C ALA A 325 0.45 -30.58 12.84
N PHE A 326 -0.70 -31.15 12.47
CA PHE A 326 -1.12 -31.27 11.08
C PHE A 326 -1.33 -29.90 10.42
N ILE A 327 -2.04 -28.96 11.07
CA ILE A 327 -2.27 -27.61 10.54
C ILE A 327 -0.93 -26.92 10.30
N ILE A 328 0.00 -26.99 11.26
CA ILE A 328 1.35 -26.40 11.14
C ILE A 328 2.15 -27.06 10.00
N SER A 329 1.97 -28.38 9.77
CA SER A 329 2.64 -29.08 8.69
C SER A 329 2.21 -28.60 7.29
N GLN A 330 1.05 -27.98 7.18
CA GLN A 330 0.54 -27.35 5.97
C GLN A 330 1.06 -25.90 5.78
N HIS A 331 2.13 -25.48 6.47
CA HIS A 331 2.73 -24.13 6.45
C HIS A 331 1.81 -23.00 6.96
N ILE A 332 0.82 -23.34 7.78
CA ILE A 332 -0.12 -22.42 8.39
C ILE A 332 0.39 -22.05 9.78
N GLU A 333 0.42 -20.74 10.09
CA GLU A 333 0.80 -20.27 11.42
C GLU A 333 -0.36 -20.46 12.40
N VAL A 334 -0.05 -21.00 13.59
CA VAL A 334 -1.01 -21.21 14.67
C VAL A 334 -0.47 -20.59 15.95
N LYS A 335 -1.35 -19.85 16.63
CA LYS A 335 -1.09 -19.27 17.97
C LYS A 335 -2.16 -19.77 18.93
N GLU A 336 -1.76 -20.18 20.12
CA GLU A 336 -2.71 -20.48 21.18
C GLU A 336 -3.14 -19.19 21.87
N VAL A 337 -4.43 -19.04 22.12
CA VAL A 337 -5.03 -17.89 22.82
C VAL A 337 -5.24 -18.28 24.27
N LEU A 338 -4.60 -17.58 25.19
CA LEU A 338 -4.67 -17.85 26.64
C LEU A 338 -5.68 -16.92 27.33
N GLU A 339 -6.09 -17.30 28.52
CA GLU A 339 -7.08 -16.58 29.36
C GLU A 339 -6.68 -15.14 29.69
N ASP A 340 -5.38 -14.87 29.79
CA ASP A 340 -4.83 -13.53 30.07
C ASP A 340 -4.78 -12.63 28.82
N GLY A 341 -5.25 -13.14 27.68
CA GLY A 341 -5.24 -12.44 26.40
C GLY A 341 -3.93 -12.55 25.63
N SER A 342 -2.95 -13.23 26.17
CA SER A 342 -1.70 -13.49 25.47
C SER A 342 -1.89 -14.51 24.34
N GLN A 343 -1.09 -14.36 23.28
CA GLN A 343 -1.07 -15.28 22.15
C GLN A 343 0.32 -15.90 22.07
N HIS A 344 0.40 -17.21 22.29
CA HIS A 344 1.66 -17.95 22.19
C HIS A 344 1.79 -18.63 20.85
N ARG A 345 2.82 -18.24 20.07
CA ARG A 345 3.16 -18.92 18.82
C ARG A 345 3.60 -20.35 19.13
N ILE A 346 2.99 -21.30 18.42
CA ILE A 346 3.36 -22.70 18.56
C ILE A 346 4.53 -22.99 17.62
N ASP A 347 5.69 -23.31 18.21
CA ASP A 347 6.91 -23.53 17.46
C ASP A 347 6.91 -24.91 16.81
N ARG A 348 7.11 -24.94 15.46
CA ARG A 348 7.07 -26.14 14.64
C ARG A 348 7.97 -27.25 15.16
N GLU A 349 9.20 -26.91 15.55
CA GLU A 349 10.21 -27.91 15.98
C GLU A 349 9.90 -28.55 17.33
N ARG A 350 9.34 -27.78 18.27
CA ARG A 350 8.96 -28.29 19.60
C ARG A 350 7.66 -29.10 19.60
N PHE A 351 6.70 -28.73 18.76
CA PHE A 351 5.36 -29.32 18.81
C PHE A 351 5.27 -30.61 17.98
N VAL A 352 5.90 -30.65 16.80
CA VAL A 352 5.90 -31.83 15.92
C VAL A 352 6.81 -32.94 16.50
N GLY A 353 7.93 -32.58 17.13
CA GLY A 353 8.84 -33.53 17.76
C GLY A 353 8.22 -34.31 18.95
N ASN A 354 7.38 -33.64 19.74
CA ASN A 354 6.71 -34.28 20.90
C ASN A 354 5.44 -35.05 20.53
N ALA A 355 4.80 -34.74 19.41
CA ALA A 355 3.57 -35.39 18.97
C ALA A 355 3.80 -36.71 18.19
N LEU A 356 5.06 -36.98 17.76
CA LEU A 356 5.41 -38.19 17.00
C LEU A 356 6.13 -39.26 17.84
N HIS A 357 6.50 -38.95 19.09
CA HIS A 357 7.26 -39.84 19.99
C HIS A 357 6.53 -40.16 21.31
N GLY A 358 5.27 -39.86 21.46
CA GLY A 358 4.33 -40.32 22.48
C GLY A 358 3.28 -41.22 21.81
#